data_ba67c9b7ba2a86cb6efbea88465262be
#
_entry.id   ba67c9b7ba2a86cb6efbea88465262be
#
_cell.length_a   1.000
_cell.length_b   1.000
_cell.length_c   1.000
_cell.angle_alpha   90.00
_cell.angle_beta   90.00
_cell.angle_gamma   90.00
#
_symmetry.space_group_name_H-M   'P 1'
#
loop_
_entity.id
_entity.type
_entity.pdbx_description
1 polymer ?
#
loop_
_entity_poly.entity_id
_entity_poly.type
_entity_poly.pdbx_seq_one_letter_code
_entity_poly.pdbx_strand_id
1 'polypeptide(L)' 'MEIKNYLPKRIRDRVVRVDVDADFDYEKNRSVQHYFVTLDDGMEFDATTIKELKETAKRIESKSK' A
#
# COMPACT_ATOMS: atom_id res chain seq x y z
N MET A 1 6.35 3.63 12.48
CA MET A 1 6.91 3.85 11.12
C MET A 1 5.76 4.06 10.15
N GLU A 2 5.80 5.12 9.39
CA GLU A 2 4.72 5.44 8.46
C GLU A 2 4.85 4.63 7.17
N ILE A 3 3.75 4.03 6.75
CA ILE A 3 3.70 3.20 5.54
C ILE A 3 4.09 4.00 4.30
N LYS A 4 3.64 5.24 4.20
CA LYS A 4 3.93 6.07 3.03
C LYS A 4 5.44 6.30 2.80
N ASN A 5 6.27 6.13 3.82
CA ASN A 5 7.73 6.24 3.69
C ASN A 5 8.33 5.13 2.82
N TYR A 6 7.61 4.04 2.64
CA TYR A 6 8.02 2.93 1.77
C TYR A 6 7.63 3.13 0.32
N LEU A 7 6.87 4.18 0.03
CA LEU A 7 6.35 4.44 -1.31
C LEU A 7 7.27 5.39 -2.08
N PRO A 8 7.31 5.31 -3.42
CA PRO A 8 8.05 6.28 -4.22
C PRO A 8 7.54 7.69 -3.94
N LYS A 9 8.42 8.68 -4.03
CA LYS A 9 8.08 10.06 -3.70
C LYS A 9 6.85 10.57 -4.45
N ARG A 10 6.74 10.28 -5.74
CA ARG A 10 5.61 10.73 -6.55
C ARG A 10 4.28 10.16 -6.05
N ILE A 11 4.27 8.92 -5.63
CA ILE A 11 3.08 8.29 -5.07
C ILE A 11 2.83 8.84 -3.66
N ARG A 12 3.87 8.95 -2.85
CA ARG A 12 3.79 9.45 -1.48
C ARG A 12 3.16 10.84 -1.42
N ASP A 13 3.53 11.72 -2.35
CA ASP A 13 3.01 13.08 -2.40
C ASP A 13 1.52 13.13 -2.76
N ARG A 14 0.99 12.05 -3.32
CA ARG A 14 -0.41 11.95 -3.74
C ARG A 14 -1.28 11.19 -2.73
N VAL A 15 -0.67 10.60 -1.71
CA VAL A 15 -1.41 9.81 -0.71
C VAL A 15 -2.27 10.72 0.14
N VAL A 16 -3.57 10.44 0.20
CA VAL A 16 -4.51 11.16 1.06
C VAL A 16 -4.96 10.30 2.25
N ARG A 17 -4.83 8.99 2.14
CA ARG A 17 -5.24 8.09 3.21
C ARG A 17 -4.45 6.79 3.16
N VAL A 18 -4.07 6.30 4.33
CA VAL A 18 -3.47 4.98 4.50
C VAL A 18 -4.19 4.27 5.63
N ASP A 19 -4.68 3.07 5.37
CA ASP A 19 -5.31 2.22 6.37
C ASP A 19 -4.52 0.92 6.49
N VAL A 20 -4.44 0.40 7.70
CA VAL A 20 -3.79 -0.88 7.96
C VAL A 20 -4.77 -1.73 8.77
N ASP A 21 -5.15 -2.87 8.23
CA ASP A 21 -5.98 -3.84 8.93
C ASP A 21 -5.15 -5.07 9.30
N ALA A 22 -5.33 -5.54 10.53
CA ALA A 22 -4.73 -6.79 10.95
C ALA A 22 -5.78 -7.90 10.80
N ASP A 23 -5.39 -9.00 10.20
CA ASP A 23 -6.26 -10.14 10.01
C ASP A 23 -5.52 -11.41 10.40
N PHE A 24 -6.24 -12.50 10.65
CA PHE A 24 -5.62 -13.75 11.01
C PHE A 24 -5.82 -14.78 9.89
N ASP A 25 -4.71 -15.30 9.40
CA ASP A 25 -4.73 -16.34 8.37
C ASP A 25 -4.73 -17.70 9.04
N TYR A 26 -5.89 -18.35 9.05
CA TYR A 26 -6.07 -19.65 9.71
C TYR A 26 -5.32 -20.77 9.02
N GLU A 27 -5.09 -20.67 7.72
CA GLU A 27 -4.34 -21.68 6.99
C GLU A 27 -2.87 -21.67 7.39
N LYS A 28 -2.30 -20.47 7.53
CA LYS A 28 -0.89 -20.30 7.91
C LYS A 28 -0.69 -20.15 9.41
N ASN A 29 -1.80 -20.08 10.14
CA ASN A 29 -1.82 -19.92 11.61
C ASN A 29 -0.97 -18.77 12.09
N ARG A 30 -1.15 -17.60 11.45
CA ARG A 30 -0.42 -16.39 11.82
C ARG A 30 -1.23 -15.15 11.48
N SER A 31 -0.87 -14.02 12.11
CA SER A 31 -1.45 -12.73 11.79
C SER A 31 -0.83 -12.18 10.51
N VAL A 32 -1.66 -11.59 9.67
CA VAL A 32 -1.21 -10.88 8.46
C VAL A 32 -1.75 -9.46 8.52
N GLN A 33 -1.01 -8.53 7.92
CA GLN A 33 -1.45 -7.15 7.81
C GLN A 33 -1.86 -6.87 6.38
N HIS A 34 -2.91 -6.07 6.23
CA HIS A 34 -3.39 -5.65 4.92
C HIS A 34 -3.33 -4.12 4.86
N TYR A 35 -2.56 -3.62 3.91
CA TYR A 35 -2.33 -2.19 3.73
C TYR A 35 -3.21 -1.66 2.61
N PHE A 36 -3.89 -0.55 2.86
CA PHE A 36 -4.74 0.12 1.87
C PHE A 36 -4.26 1.55 1.71
N VAL A 37 -4.04 1.95 0.47
CA VAL A 37 -3.57 3.30 0.17
C VAL A 37 -4.53 3.96 -0.81
N THR A 38 -4.97 5.17 -0.50
CA THR A 38 -5.83 5.97 -1.37
C THR A 38 -5.08 7.21 -1.84
N LEU A 39 -5.13 7.47 -3.13
CA LEU A 39 -4.48 8.62 -3.74
C LEU A 39 -5.48 9.75 -3.98
N ASP A 40 -4.95 10.93 -4.27
CA ASP A 40 -5.73 12.16 -4.43
C ASP A 40 -6.70 12.15 -5.62
N ASP A 41 -6.47 11.28 -6.60
CA ASP A 41 -7.35 11.13 -7.75
C ASP A 41 -8.44 10.07 -7.53
N GLY A 42 -8.53 9.52 -6.33
CA GLY A 42 -9.48 8.46 -5.99
C GLY A 42 -8.99 7.06 -6.26
N MET A 43 -7.79 6.91 -6.81
CA MET A 43 -7.21 5.58 -7.04
C MET A 43 -6.85 4.93 -5.70
N GLU A 44 -7.16 3.65 -5.58
CA GLU A 44 -6.83 2.88 -4.40
C GLU A 44 -6.02 1.65 -4.79
N PHE A 45 -5.09 1.27 -3.94
CA PHE A 45 -4.38 0.01 -4.10
C PHE A 45 -4.10 -0.60 -2.73
N ASP A 46 -3.86 -1.90 -2.72
CA ASP A 46 -3.66 -2.64 -1.47
C ASP A 46 -2.56 -3.68 -1.64
N ALA A 47 -2.05 -4.13 -0.51
CA ALA A 47 -1.04 -5.16 -0.47
C ALA A 47 -1.01 -5.80 0.91
N THR A 48 -0.48 -7.01 1.00
CA THR A 48 -0.35 -7.73 2.27
C THR A 48 1.07 -7.70 2.83
N THR A 49 2.03 -7.22 2.05
CA THR A 49 3.42 -7.04 2.49
C THR A 49 3.95 -5.70 2.02
N ILE A 50 4.97 -5.20 2.70
CA ILE A 50 5.62 -3.95 2.31
C ILE A 50 6.26 -4.07 0.92
N LYS A 51 6.86 -5.21 0.62
CA LYS A 51 7.45 -5.46 -0.69
C LYS A 51 6.44 -5.35 -1.81
N GLU A 52 5.29 -6.00 -1.63
CA GLU A 52 4.19 -5.98 -2.59
C GLU A 52 3.63 -4.56 -2.74
N LEU A 53 3.52 -3.84 -1.63
CA LEU A 53 3.06 -2.46 -1.63
C LEU A 53 3.96 -1.57 -2.48
N LYS A 54 5.28 -1.69 -2.30
CA LYS A 54 6.27 -0.95 -3.09
C LYS A 54 6.17 -1.28 -4.58
N GLU A 55 6.04 -2.55 -4.90
CA GLU A 55 5.94 -3.00 -6.30
C GLU A 55 4.67 -2.46 -6.96
N THR A 56 3.55 -2.50 -6.26
CA THR A 56 2.29 -1.98 -6.77
C THR A 56 2.39 -0.48 -7.00
N ALA A 57 2.97 0.25 -6.05
CA ALA A 57 3.16 1.69 -6.17
C ALA A 57 4.05 2.05 -7.37
N LYS A 58 5.10 1.30 -7.60
CA LYS A 58 5.98 1.51 -8.75
C LYS A 58 5.25 1.32 -10.08
N ARG A 59 4.36 0.34 -10.16
CA ARG A 59 3.54 0.12 -11.36
C ARG A 59 2.63 1.31 -11.62
N ILE A 60 2.00 1.82 -10.58
CA ILE A 60 1.11 2.98 -10.68
C ILE A 60 1.90 4.21 -11.12
N GLU A 61 3.06 4.44 -10.51
CA GLU A 61 3.95 5.55 -10.89
C GLU A 61 4.35 5.45 -12.36
N SER A 62 4.70 4.26 -12.81
CA SER A 62 5.10 4.03 -14.21
C SER A 62 3.97 4.32 -15.20
N LYS A 63 2.72 4.10 -14.80
CA LYS A 63 1.56 4.35 -15.65
C LYS A 63 1.08 5.80 -15.59
N SER A 64 1.45 6.53 -14.56
CA SER A 64 1.00 7.91 -14.31
C SER A 64 1.96 8.92 -14.91
N LYS A 65 2.05 8.98 -16.18
CA LYS A 65 2.88 10.00 -16.83
C LYS A 65 2.10 11.26 -17.12
#